data_4ff5ba2ced0b952f9554f058927f052c
#
_entry.id   4ff5ba2ced0b952f9554f058927f052c
#
_cell.length_a   1.000
_cell.length_b   1.000
_cell.length_c   1.000
_cell.angle_alpha   90.00
_cell.angle_beta   90.00
_cell.angle_gamma   90.00
#
_symmetry.space_group_name_H-M   'P 1'
#
loop_
_entity.id
_entity.type
_entity.pdbx_description
1 polymer ?
#
loop_
_entity_poly.entity_id
_entity_poly.type
_entity_poly.pdbx_seq_one_letter_code
_entity_poly.pdbx_strand_id
1 'polypeptide(L)'
;MDREQMDREQMEYVLSGIGPRRQAFNRALTDGLEFMGGWLRRHWLALVNGVLITYIGLAILTPVAFAFGLDGPATAVFHVYRFFCDELPTHSFYIFGYQICLCQRCLAIYTSMLLSGITLAVLRKRREVPSITWWMWVLAMVPMAMDGGTQLFGLRESNVWLRLLTGTVFGVGTALFLLPQIQKSAEDEPLSAPIALQ
;
A
#
# COMPACT_ATOMS: atom_id res chain seq x y z
N MET A 1 -6.07 14.89 43.51
CA MET A 1 -6.56 15.49 42.28
C MET A 1 -5.96 14.69 41.14
N ASP A 2 -6.80 13.99 40.41
CA ASP A 2 -6.37 12.99 39.42
C ASP A 2 -5.88 13.72 38.16
N ARG A 3 -4.84 13.21 37.48
CA ARG A 3 -4.28 13.79 36.26
C ARG A 3 -5.37 14.07 35.20
N GLU A 4 -6.32 13.16 35.07
CA GLU A 4 -7.45 13.31 34.16
C GLU A 4 -8.38 14.49 34.49
N GLN A 5 -8.53 14.83 35.77
CA GLN A 5 -9.33 16.00 36.18
C GLN A 5 -8.63 17.29 35.85
N MET A 6 -7.30 17.34 36.07
CA MET A 6 -6.48 18.52 35.76
C MET A 6 -6.43 18.80 34.27
N ASP A 7 -6.33 17.75 33.42
CA ASP A 7 -6.33 17.90 31.97
C ASP A 7 -7.72 18.38 31.44
N ARG A 8 -8.81 17.93 32.06
CA ARG A 8 -10.16 18.42 31.72
C ARG A 8 -10.37 19.88 32.08
N GLU A 9 -9.97 20.29 33.26
CA GLU A 9 -10.10 21.71 33.70
C GLU A 9 -9.25 22.65 32.83
N GLN A 10 -8.03 22.26 32.48
CA GLN A 10 -7.17 23.03 31.55
C GLN A 10 -7.79 23.11 30.14
N MET A 11 -8.36 22.02 29.66
CA MET A 11 -9.04 21.97 28.37
C MET A 11 -10.26 22.89 28.37
N GLU A 12 -11.06 22.88 29.42
CA GLU A 12 -12.24 23.73 29.57
C GLU A 12 -11.87 25.22 29.65
N TYR A 13 -10.78 25.56 30.35
CA TYR A 13 -10.24 26.91 30.40
C TYR A 13 -9.77 27.40 29.03
N VAL A 14 -9.04 26.60 28.28
CA VAL A 14 -8.59 26.94 26.93
C VAL A 14 -9.79 27.08 25.97
N LEU A 15 -10.78 26.21 26.07
CA LEU A 15 -11.98 26.26 25.23
C LEU A 15 -12.88 27.45 25.55
N SER A 16 -12.91 27.92 26.82
CA SER A 16 -13.73 29.09 27.21
C SER A 16 -13.24 30.40 26.60
N GLY A 17 -11.96 30.49 26.24
CA GLY A 17 -11.38 31.66 25.55
C GLY A 17 -11.61 31.69 24.05
N ILE A 18 -12.15 30.59 23.47
CA ILE A 18 -12.39 30.48 22.03
C ILE A 18 -13.82 30.87 21.67
N GLY A 19 -14.01 31.83 20.77
CA GLY A 19 -15.33 32.25 20.34
C GLY A 19 -16.21 31.12 19.77
N PRO A 20 -17.55 31.20 19.92
CA PRO A 20 -18.47 30.09 19.62
C PRO A 20 -18.37 29.56 18.17
N ARG A 21 -18.09 30.45 17.20
CA ARG A 21 -17.90 30.05 15.80
C ARG A 21 -16.65 29.17 15.60
N ARG A 22 -15.57 29.50 16.31
CA ARG A 22 -14.31 28.76 16.23
C ARG A 22 -14.41 27.39 16.93
N GLN A 23 -15.17 27.35 18.04
CA GLN A 23 -15.48 26.07 18.71
C GLN A 23 -16.33 25.16 17.81
N ALA A 24 -17.37 25.70 17.14
CA ALA A 24 -18.17 24.93 16.20
C ALA A 24 -17.35 24.41 15.02
N PHE A 25 -16.45 25.23 14.46
CA PHE A 25 -15.55 24.81 13.40
C PHE A 25 -14.59 23.69 13.85
N ASN A 26 -13.96 23.86 15.03
CA ASN A 26 -13.05 22.85 15.58
C ASN A 26 -13.78 21.53 15.82
N ARG A 27 -14.99 21.55 16.40
CA ARG A 27 -15.81 20.33 16.59
C ARG A 27 -16.12 19.65 15.25
N ALA A 28 -16.62 20.41 14.27
CA ALA A 28 -16.92 19.85 12.96
C ALA A 28 -15.69 19.25 12.28
N LEU A 29 -14.51 19.88 12.46
CA LEU A 29 -13.24 19.34 11.95
C LEU A 29 -12.85 18.04 12.68
N THR A 30 -12.94 18.03 14.02
CA THR A 30 -12.62 16.84 14.83
C THR A 30 -13.55 15.70 14.49
N ASP A 31 -14.86 15.94 14.45
CA ASP A 31 -15.88 14.93 14.11
C ASP A 31 -15.64 14.38 12.69
N GLY A 32 -15.27 15.26 11.74
CA GLY A 32 -14.93 14.86 10.38
C GLY A 32 -13.66 14.00 10.30
N LEU A 33 -12.63 14.36 11.05
CA LEU A 33 -11.38 13.59 11.13
C LEU A 33 -11.59 12.23 11.82
N GLU A 34 -12.37 12.19 12.89
CA GLU A 34 -12.73 10.93 13.58
C GLU A 34 -13.53 10.00 12.67
N PHE A 35 -14.52 10.56 11.96
CA PHE A 35 -15.30 9.80 10.98
C PHE A 35 -14.41 9.23 9.87
N MET A 36 -13.55 10.08 9.26
CA MET A 36 -12.61 9.64 8.23
C MET A 36 -11.62 8.60 8.75
N GLY A 37 -11.06 8.82 9.93
CA GLY A 37 -10.15 7.87 10.58
C GLY A 37 -10.82 6.53 10.87
N GLY A 38 -12.04 6.56 11.39
CA GLY A 38 -12.85 5.36 11.64
C GLY A 38 -13.21 4.60 10.36
N TRP A 39 -13.59 5.36 9.30
CA TRP A 39 -13.87 4.77 8.00
C TRP A 39 -12.60 4.14 7.38
N LEU A 40 -11.48 4.86 7.41
CA LEU A 40 -10.19 4.37 6.90
C LEU A 40 -9.74 3.10 7.62
N ARG A 41 -9.81 3.08 8.95
CA ARG A 41 -9.50 1.89 9.76
C ARG A 41 -10.39 0.68 9.43
N ARG A 42 -11.64 0.91 9.10
CA ARG A 42 -12.57 -0.17 8.72
C ARG A 42 -12.31 -0.70 7.31
N HIS A 43 -11.87 0.17 6.38
CA HIS A 43 -11.77 -0.16 4.95
C HIS A 43 -10.34 -0.19 4.42
N TRP A 44 -9.31 -0.01 5.27
CA TRP A 44 -7.91 0.08 4.85
C TRP A 44 -7.46 -1.07 3.95
N LEU A 45 -7.86 -2.32 4.27
CA LEU A 45 -7.49 -3.50 3.51
C LEU A 45 -8.17 -3.54 2.14
N ALA A 46 -9.43 -3.10 2.07
CA ALA A 46 -10.14 -2.93 0.80
C ALA A 46 -9.50 -1.84 -0.06
N LEU A 47 -9.04 -0.75 0.56
CA LEU A 47 -8.33 0.32 -0.12
C LEU A 47 -6.98 -0.16 -0.68
N VAL A 48 -6.17 -0.85 0.12
CA VAL A 48 -4.89 -1.41 -0.33
C VAL A 48 -5.09 -2.36 -1.51
N ASN A 49 -6.03 -3.31 -1.39
CA ASN A 49 -6.34 -4.23 -2.47
C ASN A 49 -6.91 -3.49 -3.70
N GLY A 50 -7.77 -2.49 -3.51
CA GLY A 50 -8.32 -1.66 -4.58
C GLY A 50 -7.24 -0.89 -5.35
N VAL A 51 -6.28 -0.31 -4.64
CA VAL A 51 -5.11 0.37 -5.26
C VAL A 51 -4.28 -0.64 -6.06
N LEU A 52 -3.98 -1.81 -5.50
CA LEU A 52 -3.22 -2.85 -6.20
C LEU A 52 -3.94 -3.38 -7.45
N ILE A 53 -5.25 -3.62 -7.36
CA ILE A 53 -6.09 -4.03 -8.50
C ILE A 53 -6.06 -2.96 -9.60
N THR A 54 -6.25 -1.69 -9.22
CA THR A 54 -6.23 -0.58 -10.17
C THR A 54 -4.86 -0.44 -10.81
N TYR A 55 -3.80 -0.52 -10.02
CA TYR A 55 -2.43 -0.42 -10.49
C TYR A 55 -2.08 -1.55 -11.46
N ILE A 56 -2.32 -2.80 -11.11
CA ILE A 56 -2.06 -3.95 -12.00
C ILE A 56 -3.00 -3.91 -13.22
N GLY A 57 -4.27 -3.58 -13.00
CA GLY A 57 -5.28 -3.51 -14.06
C GLY A 57 -4.93 -2.47 -15.13
N LEU A 58 -4.53 -1.27 -14.75
CA LEU A 58 -4.08 -0.23 -15.68
C LEU A 58 -2.85 -0.68 -16.48
N ALA A 59 -1.88 -1.34 -15.82
CA ALA A 59 -0.70 -1.85 -16.51
C ALA A 59 -1.02 -2.88 -17.59
N ILE A 60 -2.01 -3.77 -17.33
CA ILE A 60 -2.45 -4.81 -18.27
C ILE A 60 -3.38 -4.22 -19.35
N LEU A 61 -4.19 -3.21 -19.00
CA LEU A 61 -5.12 -2.58 -19.96
C LEU A 61 -4.42 -1.65 -20.94
N THR A 62 -3.24 -1.12 -20.61
CA THR A 62 -2.51 -0.21 -21.48
C THR A 62 -2.18 -0.81 -22.86
N PRO A 63 -1.62 -2.02 -23.00
CA PRO A 63 -1.40 -2.63 -24.31
C PRO A 63 -2.72 -2.91 -25.07
N VAL A 64 -3.80 -3.19 -24.34
CA VAL A 64 -5.14 -3.34 -24.96
C VAL A 64 -5.59 -1.99 -25.52
N ALA A 65 -5.42 -0.90 -24.79
CA ALA A 65 -5.74 0.46 -25.25
C ALA A 65 -4.95 0.84 -26.52
N PHE A 66 -3.68 0.49 -26.62
CA PHE A 66 -2.87 0.65 -27.83
C PHE A 66 -3.46 -0.17 -29.01
N ALA A 67 -3.86 -1.42 -28.77
CA ALA A 67 -4.44 -2.26 -29.78
C ALA A 67 -5.78 -1.72 -30.34
N PHE A 68 -6.51 -0.92 -29.55
CA PHE A 68 -7.74 -0.23 -29.97
C PHE A 68 -7.51 1.19 -30.50
N GLY A 69 -6.26 1.63 -30.68
CA GLY A 69 -5.92 2.95 -31.23
C GLY A 69 -6.08 4.11 -30.24
N LEU A 70 -6.15 3.83 -28.94
CA LEU A 70 -6.20 4.83 -27.87
C LEU A 70 -4.79 5.28 -27.44
N ASP A 71 -3.97 5.72 -28.41
CA ASP A 71 -2.55 5.99 -28.20
C ASP A 71 -2.28 7.08 -27.16
N GLY A 72 -3.06 8.15 -27.13
CA GLY A 72 -2.87 9.27 -26.21
C GLY A 72 -2.97 8.86 -24.74
N PRO A 73 -4.12 8.34 -24.29
CA PRO A 73 -4.28 7.84 -22.92
C PRO A 73 -3.31 6.71 -22.56
N ALA A 74 -3.08 5.77 -23.48
CA ALA A 74 -2.16 4.66 -23.26
C ALA A 74 -0.72 5.13 -23.02
N THR A 75 -0.25 6.09 -23.83
CA THR A 75 1.08 6.71 -23.68
C THR A 75 1.20 7.46 -22.35
N ALA A 76 0.16 8.20 -21.93
CA ALA A 76 0.17 8.90 -20.66
C ALA A 76 0.31 7.93 -19.47
N VAL A 77 -0.44 6.82 -19.47
CA VAL A 77 -0.33 5.77 -18.45
C VAL A 77 1.07 5.15 -18.47
N PHE A 78 1.59 4.81 -19.64
CA PHE A 78 2.92 4.24 -19.80
C PHE A 78 3.99 5.14 -19.18
N HIS A 79 3.94 6.45 -19.42
CA HIS A 79 4.89 7.41 -18.83
C HIS A 79 4.79 7.48 -17.30
N VAL A 80 3.61 7.37 -16.72
CA VAL A 80 3.44 7.34 -15.26
C VAL A 80 4.12 6.12 -14.64
N TYR A 81 3.97 4.95 -15.27
CA TYR A 81 4.60 3.72 -14.77
C TYR A 81 6.12 3.74 -14.84
N ARG A 82 6.68 4.47 -15.78
CA ARG A 82 8.13 4.62 -15.95
C ARG A 82 8.83 5.24 -14.73
N PHE A 83 8.10 5.97 -13.88
CA PHE A 83 8.63 6.45 -12.60
C PHE A 83 8.80 5.34 -11.56
N PHE A 84 8.10 4.22 -11.71
CA PHE A 84 8.06 3.13 -10.74
C PHE A 84 8.73 1.86 -11.25
N CYS A 85 8.90 1.71 -12.55
CA CYS A 85 9.46 0.53 -13.19
C CYS A 85 10.32 0.91 -14.39
N ASP A 86 11.47 0.25 -14.55
CA ASP A 86 12.41 0.49 -15.65
C ASP A 86 11.90 0.02 -17.03
N GLU A 87 10.79 -0.72 -17.05
CA GLU A 87 10.04 -1.14 -18.26
C GLU A 87 10.89 -1.62 -19.45
N LEU A 88 12.02 -2.29 -19.17
CA LEU A 88 12.87 -2.80 -20.25
C LEU A 88 12.08 -3.77 -21.14
N PRO A 89 12.10 -3.60 -22.47
CA PRO A 89 11.34 -4.43 -23.40
C PRO A 89 11.63 -5.93 -23.27
N THR A 90 12.88 -6.31 -22.99
CA THR A 90 13.32 -7.69 -22.79
C THR A 90 12.83 -8.31 -21.48
N HIS A 91 12.33 -7.47 -20.54
CA HIS A 91 11.93 -7.87 -19.19
C HIS A 91 10.43 -7.73 -18.94
N SER A 92 9.65 -7.37 -19.95
CA SER A 92 8.20 -7.18 -19.85
C SER A 92 7.44 -8.24 -20.64
N PHE A 93 6.16 -8.41 -20.34
CA PHE A 93 5.26 -9.21 -21.16
C PHE A 93 4.63 -8.36 -22.25
N TYR A 94 4.11 -9.02 -23.27
CA TYR A 94 3.45 -8.40 -24.41
C TYR A 94 2.04 -8.95 -24.58
N ILE A 95 1.08 -8.06 -24.86
CA ILE A 95 -0.30 -8.38 -25.16
C ILE A 95 -0.65 -7.69 -26.49
N PHE A 96 -1.14 -8.41 -27.48
CA PHE A 96 -1.42 -7.93 -28.83
C PHE A 96 -0.21 -7.24 -29.52
N GLY A 97 1.01 -7.64 -29.19
CA GLY A 97 2.23 -7.04 -29.72
C GLY A 97 2.69 -5.76 -29.01
N TYR A 98 1.92 -5.26 -28.04
CA TYR A 98 2.27 -4.09 -27.22
C TYR A 98 2.78 -4.51 -25.84
N GLN A 99 3.77 -3.79 -25.34
CA GLN A 99 4.40 -4.04 -24.04
C GLN A 99 3.46 -3.63 -22.88
N ILE A 100 3.41 -4.41 -21.80
CA ILE A 100 2.75 -3.99 -20.55
C ILE A 100 3.64 -2.99 -19.78
N CYS A 101 3.01 -2.11 -18.98
CA CYS A 101 3.70 -1.05 -18.21
C CYS A 101 4.48 -1.55 -17.01
N LEU A 102 4.59 -2.84 -16.79
CA LEU A 102 5.32 -3.45 -15.68
C LEU A 102 6.28 -4.52 -16.17
N CYS A 103 7.49 -4.52 -15.63
CA CYS A 103 8.40 -5.64 -15.85
C CYS A 103 7.90 -6.90 -15.11
N GLN A 104 8.34 -8.07 -15.53
CA GLN A 104 7.97 -9.39 -14.98
C GLN A 104 8.13 -9.46 -13.47
N ARG A 105 9.21 -8.85 -12.92
CA ARG A 105 9.48 -8.80 -11.48
C ARG A 105 8.46 -7.95 -10.73
N CYS A 106 8.20 -6.71 -11.19
CA CYS A 106 7.23 -5.82 -10.58
C CYS A 106 5.81 -6.41 -10.65
N LEU A 107 5.45 -7.01 -11.77
CA LEU A 107 4.16 -7.69 -11.90
C LEU A 107 4.02 -8.83 -10.86
N ALA A 108 5.05 -9.64 -10.66
CA ALA A 108 5.04 -10.70 -9.66
C ALA A 108 4.92 -10.15 -8.22
N ILE A 109 5.65 -9.06 -7.89
CA ILE A 109 5.59 -8.40 -6.58
C ILE A 109 4.15 -7.93 -6.29
N TYR A 110 3.59 -7.10 -7.15
CA TYR A 110 2.27 -6.50 -6.89
C TYR A 110 1.15 -7.54 -6.94
N THR A 111 1.22 -8.53 -7.84
CA THR A 111 0.24 -9.62 -7.90
C THR A 111 0.28 -10.49 -6.65
N SER A 112 1.47 -10.85 -6.16
CA SER A 112 1.61 -11.65 -4.94
C SER A 112 1.19 -10.88 -3.69
N MET A 113 1.45 -9.57 -3.62
CA MET A 113 0.93 -8.69 -2.56
C MET A 113 -0.59 -8.63 -2.59
N LEU A 114 -1.20 -8.49 -3.76
CA LEU A 114 -2.66 -8.49 -3.93
C LEU A 114 -3.27 -9.82 -3.47
N LEU A 115 -2.73 -10.94 -3.92
CA LEU A 115 -3.20 -12.27 -3.51
C LEU A 115 -3.08 -12.47 -2.00
N SER A 116 -1.98 -12.02 -1.40
CA SER A 116 -1.78 -12.04 0.06
C SER A 116 -2.81 -11.15 0.77
N GLY A 117 -3.08 -9.95 0.26
CA GLY A 117 -4.08 -9.04 0.80
C GLY A 117 -5.51 -9.59 0.71
N ILE A 118 -5.87 -10.24 -0.40
CA ILE A 118 -7.17 -10.93 -0.56
C ILE A 118 -7.25 -12.11 0.42
N THR A 119 -6.20 -12.93 0.52
CA THR A 119 -6.12 -14.04 1.46
C THR A 119 -6.32 -13.56 2.90
N LEU A 120 -5.66 -12.46 3.27
CA LEU A 120 -5.83 -11.82 4.56
C LEU A 120 -7.28 -11.36 4.79
N ALA A 121 -7.91 -10.75 3.80
CA ALA A 121 -9.30 -10.31 3.90
C ALA A 121 -10.27 -11.47 4.19
N VAL A 122 -9.98 -12.65 3.63
CA VAL A 122 -10.76 -13.87 3.86
C VAL A 122 -10.44 -14.49 5.24
N LEU A 123 -9.15 -14.60 5.59
CA LEU A 123 -8.71 -15.22 6.84
C LEU A 123 -9.03 -14.37 8.08
N ARG A 124 -9.01 -13.03 7.96
CA ARG A 124 -9.33 -12.10 9.06
C ARG A 124 -10.66 -12.41 9.76
N LYS A 125 -11.61 -13.01 9.04
CA LYS A 125 -12.90 -13.44 9.64
C LYS A 125 -12.81 -14.73 10.43
N ARG A 126 -11.73 -15.50 10.33
CA ARG A 126 -11.68 -16.89 10.83
C ARG A 126 -10.49 -17.19 11.75
N ARG A 127 -9.37 -16.49 11.67
CA ARG A 127 -8.13 -16.82 12.42
C ARG A 127 -7.23 -15.60 12.59
N GLU A 128 -6.29 -15.74 13.54
CA GLU A 128 -5.17 -14.81 13.67
C GLU A 128 -4.34 -14.82 12.38
N VAL A 129 -3.93 -13.63 11.95
CA VAL A 129 -3.16 -13.46 10.74
C VAL A 129 -1.71 -13.81 10.99
N PRO A 130 -1.10 -14.70 10.20
CA PRO A 130 0.32 -15.00 10.33
C PRO A 130 1.14 -13.74 10.03
N SER A 131 1.98 -13.35 10.98
CA SER A 131 2.93 -12.25 10.81
C SER A 131 4.35 -12.78 10.86
N ILE A 132 5.20 -12.25 9.99
CA ILE A 132 6.63 -12.56 10.02
C ILE A 132 7.40 -11.48 10.77
N THR A 133 8.53 -11.87 11.37
CA THR A 133 9.42 -10.96 12.08
C THR A 133 10.25 -10.16 11.06
N TRP A 134 10.72 -8.96 11.43
CA TRP A 134 11.47 -8.08 10.54
C TRP A 134 12.69 -8.74 9.89
N TRP A 135 13.42 -9.61 10.59
CA TRP A 135 14.57 -10.30 10.04
C TRP A 135 14.20 -11.37 8.98
N MET A 136 13.02 -12.01 9.13
CA MET A 136 12.49 -12.94 8.11
C MET A 136 12.11 -12.17 6.84
N TRP A 137 11.56 -10.97 7.00
CA TRP A 137 11.29 -10.08 5.87
C TRP A 137 12.58 -9.66 5.17
N VAL A 138 13.62 -9.27 5.93
CA VAL A 138 14.95 -8.97 5.36
C VAL A 138 15.51 -10.18 4.61
N LEU A 139 15.39 -11.39 5.16
CA LEU A 139 15.81 -12.62 4.49
C LEU A 139 15.05 -12.86 3.16
N ALA A 140 13.74 -12.54 3.13
CA ALA A 140 12.94 -12.63 1.90
C ALA A 140 13.36 -11.59 0.83
N MET A 141 13.97 -10.47 1.22
CA MET A 141 14.53 -9.48 0.29
C MET A 141 15.83 -9.95 -0.38
N VAL A 142 16.63 -10.79 0.28
CA VAL A 142 17.97 -11.21 -0.21
C VAL A 142 17.92 -11.80 -1.62
N PRO A 143 17.04 -12.76 -1.96
CA PRO A 143 17.00 -13.32 -3.32
C PRO A 143 16.72 -12.27 -4.39
N MET A 144 15.82 -11.33 -4.09
CA MET A 144 15.50 -10.23 -5.00
C MET A 144 16.66 -9.24 -5.13
N ALA A 145 17.32 -8.90 -4.02
CA ALA A 145 18.47 -7.99 -4.01
C ALA A 145 19.65 -8.59 -4.77
N MET A 146 19.90 -9.88 -4.63
CA MET A 146 20.94 -10.59 -5.37
C MET A 146 20.64 -10.66 -6.86
N ASP A 147 19.41 -11.04 -7.23
CA ASP A 147 19.01 -11.12 -8.64
C ASP A 147 18.99 -9.73 -9.32
N GLY A 148 18.40 -8.74 -8.65
CA GLY A 148 18.37 -7.36 -9.16
C GLY A 148 19.75 -6.70 -9.16
N GLY A 149 20.54 -6.88 -8.10
CA GLY A 149 21.87 -6.31 -7.98
C GLY A 149 22.85 -6.88 -9.00
N THR A 150 22.90 -8.20 -9.18
CA THR A 150 23.77 -8.81 -10.20
C THR A 150 23.42 -8.36 -11.62
N GLN A 151 22.13 -8.10 -11.89
CA GLN A 151 21.68 -7.56 -13.16
C GLN A 151 22.05 -6.08 -13.33
N LEU A 152 21.91 -5.27 -12.26
CA LEU A 152 22.28 -3.86 -12.27
C LEU A 152 23.78 -3.64 -12.58
N PHE A 153 24.63 -4.53 -12.06
CA PHE A 153 26.07 -4.49 -12.32
C PHE A 153 26.48 -5.21 -13.63
N GLY A 154 25.51 -5.67 -14.44
CA GLY A 154 25.78 -6.33 -15.71
C GLY A 154 26.49 -7.70 -15.60
N LEU A 155 26.52 -8.29 -14.39
CA LEU A 155 27.21 -9.54 -14.13
C LEU A 155 26.45 -10.75 -14.72
N ARG A 156 25.13 -10.65 -14.84
CA ARG A 156 24.26 -11.72 -15.34
C ARG A 156 22.92 -11.17 -15.80
N GLU A 157 22.37 -11.72 -16.88
CA GLU A 157 20.97 -11.55 -17.22
C GLU A 157 20.10 -12.55 -16.44
N SER A 158 19.07 -12.03 -15.77
CA SER A 158 18.10 -12.84 -15.06
C SER A 158 17.07 -13.41 -16.04
N ASN A 159 16.68 -14.67 -15.86
CA ASN A 159 15.62 -15.27 -16.67
C ASN A 159 14.22 -14.96 -16.08
N VAL A 160 13.18 -15.15 -16.90
CA VAL A 160 11.77 -14.86 -16.53
C VAL A 160 11.37 -15.56 -15.23
N TRP A 161 11.71 -16.85 -15.09
CA TRP A 161 11.32 -17.64 -13.91
C TRP A 161 11.94 -17.13 -12.62
N LEU A 162 13.20 -16.73 -12.69
CA LEU A 162 13.90 -16.20 -11.52
C LEU A 162 13.32 -14.85 -11.11
N ARG A 163 12.98 -13.97 -12.06
CA ARG A 163 12.32 -12.69 -11.79
C ARG A 163 10.94 -12.86 -11.16
N LEU A 164 10.15 -13.82 -11.67
CA LEU A 164 8.84 -14.13 -11.12
C LEU A 164 8.96 -14.71 -9.70
N LEU A 165 9.89 -15.65 -9.49
CA LEU A 165 10.10 -16.28 -8.19
C LEU A 165 10.58 -15.28 -7.14
N THR A 166 11.63 -14.52 -7.43
CA THR A 166 12.20 -13.53 -6.49
C THR A 166 11.21 -12.40 -6.20
N GLY A 167 10.48 -11.96 -7.23
CA GLY A 167 9.40 -10.97 -7.07
C GLY A 167 8.25 -11.49 -6.19
N THR A 168 7.83 -12.74 -6.40
CA THR A 168 6.77 -13.36 -5.59
C THR A 168 7.19 -13.53 -4.14
N VAL A 169 8.39 -14.04 -3.86
CA VAL A 169 8.93 -14.20 -2.50
C VAL A 169 8.98 -12.86 -1.78
N PHE A 170 9.48 -11.83 -2.46
CA PHE A 170 9.53 -10.47 -1.91
C PHE A 170 8.13 -9.90 -1.65
N GLY A 171 7.19 -10.03 -2.58
CA GLY A 171 5.84 -9.50 -2.45
C GLY A 171 5.04 -10.19 -1.34
N VAL A 172 5.09 -11.52 -1.24
CA VAL A 172 4.48 -12.27 -0.14
C VAL A 172 5.10 -11.90 1.19
N GLY A 173 6.44 -11.87 1.27
CA GLY A 173 7.16 -11.48 2.49
C GLY A 173 6.78 -10.07 2.95
N THR A 174 6.71 -9.11 2.02
CA THR A 174 6.30 -7.73 2.32
C THR A 174 4.84 -7.66 2.80
N ALA A 175 3.94 -8.40 2.17
CA ALA A 175 2.55 -8.46 2.60
C ALA A 175 2.39 -9.06 4.00
N LEU A 176 3.06 -10.18 4.30
CA LEU A 176 3.02 -10.83 5.61
C LEU A 176 3.72 -10.03 6.72
N PHE A 177 4.62 -9.12 6.35
CA PHE A 177 5.25 -8.19 7.30
C PHE A 177 4.38 -6.95 7.54
N LEU A 178 3.95 -6.25 6.49
CA LEU A 178 3.28 -4.95 6.61
C LEU A 178 1.79 -5.06 6.98
N LEU A 179 1.03 -5.95 6.34
CA LEU A 179 -0.42 -5.98 6.52
C LEU A 179 -0.85 -6.31 7.96
N PRO A 180 -0.23 -7.29 8.68
CA PRO A 180 -0.57 -7.54 10.07
C PRO A 180 -0.19 -6.38 11.01
N GLN A 181 0.88 -5.62 10.71
CA GLN A 181 1.24 -4.46 11.52
C GLN A 181 0.24 -3.32 11.35
N ILE A 182 -0.19 -3.04 10.11
CA ILE A 182 -1.24 -2.06 9.85
C ILE A 182 -2.55 -2.48 10.55
N GLN A 183 -2.87 -3.78 10.54
CA GLN A 183 -4.06 -4.29 11.22
C GLN A 183 -4.00 -4.04 12.73
N LYS A 184 -2.87 -4.36 13.38
CA LYS A 184 -2.67 -4.10 14.82
C LYS A 184 -2.81 -2.61 15.12
N SER A 185 -2.12 -1.75 14.38
CA SER A 185 -2.23 -0.29 14.56
C SER A 185 -3.66 0.23 14.35
N ALA A 186 -4.42 -0.38 13.44
CA ALA A 186 -5.83 -0.02 13.23
C ALA A 186 -6.77 -0.49 14.35
N GLU A 187 -6.38 -1.53 15.11
CA GLU A 187 -7.13 -2.09 16.23
C GLU A 187 -6.75 -1.46 17.57
N ASP A 188 -5.46 -1.11 17.77
CA ASP A 188 -4.92 -0.65 19.05
C ASP A 188 -5.19 0.82 19.36
N GLU A 189 -5.57 1.66 18.40
CA GLU A 189 -5.80 3.08 18.63
C GLU A 189 -7.27 3.34 18.98
N PRO A 190 -7.60 3.62 20.29
CA PRO A 190 -8.96 3.95 20.68
C PRO A 190 -9.40 5.26 20.01
N LEU A 191 -10.65 5.29 19.52
CA LEU A 191 -11.28 6.45 18.84
C LEU A 191 -11.36 7.72 19.72
N SER A 192 -10.84 7.72 20.93
CA SER A 192 -11.05 8.73 21.95
C SER A 192 -9.78 9.27 22.62
N ALA A 193 -8.64 9.26 21.93
CA ALA A 193 -7.53 10.07 22.41
C ALA A 193 -7.82 11.55 22.00
N PRO A 194 -8.17 12.45 22.93
CA PRO A 194 -8.31 13.87 22.59
C PRO A 194 -6.95 14.33 22.08
N ILE A 195 -6.95 14.96 20.90
CA ILE A 195 -5.75 15.61 20.36
C ILE A 195 -5.32 16.64 21.39
N ALA A 196 -4.31 16.29 22.20
CA ALA A 196 -3.63 17.24 23.04
C ALA A 196 -2.96 18.26 22.10
N LEU A 197 -3.59 19.39 21.92
CA LEU A 197 -2.99 20.54 21.27
C LEU A 197 -1.87 21.04 22.20
N GLN A 198 -0.64 20.64 21.89
CA GLN A 198 0.59 21.26 22.42
C GLN A 198 0.78 22.63 21.77
#